data_173a3253e8fc00f66d0ce270bc71564c
#
_entry.id   173a3253e8fc00f66d0ce270bc71564c
#
_cell.length_a   1.000
_cell.length_b   1.000
_cell.length_c   1.000
_cell.angle_alpha   90.00
_cell.angle_beta   90.00
_cell.angle_gamma   90.00
#
_symmetry.space_group_name_H-M   'P 1'
#
loop_
_entity.id
_entity.type
_entity.pdbx_description
1 polymer ?
#
loop_
_entity_poly.entity_id
_entity_poly.type
_entity_poly.pdbx_seq_one_letter_code
_entity_poly.pdbx_strand_id
1 'polypeptide(L)'
;MNEPRGPDLSSVIFLMGFRQSGTTILSSVLGSIDGFTDLGEVHNVWGQRGRGWPKCGCQLRVNDCPFWGDIVGDPVTEDLQPSLAGQRGADPHDVERLRTDWVQQWRRSRLAVGSRTRSEKEIADRYVSLMELVYKRAAAKNGSVLIDSSKDPAYAAALDRIPGIRSHLIHVVRDPRAAFWSRVRKSHGGSGDDSALLATRFAGSWLRTNFLAELAMRKHQSGRTTRVRYEDFMANPAGVLLDISTMVGVDPGPLPLKGDTTAILRPNHTASGNARVRFKSGPVELKSDDEWRRELDPTGRRIVTVLTAPLLIRYGYPIAI
;
A
#
# COMPACT_ATOMS: atom_id res chain seq x y z
N MET A 1 8.95 -31.55 11.24
CA MET A 1 10.38 -31.19 11.38
C MET A 1 10.45 -29.68 11.23
N ASN A 2 10.73 -28.95 12.34
CA ASN A 2 10.94 -27.51 12.29
C ASN A 2 12.30 -27.25 11.62
N GLU A 3 12.26 -26.59 10.45
CA GLU A 3 13.50 -26.01 9.91
C GLU A 3 14.10 -25.04 10.94
N PRO A 4 15.42 -25.03 11.14
CA PRO A 4 16.07 -24.10 12.04
C PRO A 4 15.75 -22.68 11.54
N ARG A 5 15.22 -21.82 12.42
CA ARG A 5 15.03 -20.40 12.16
C ARG A 5 16.38 -19.81 11.81
N GLY A 6 16.59 -19.53 10.53
CA GLY A 6 17.70 -18.67 10.10
C GLY A 6 17.59 -17.28 10.74
N PRO A 7 18.61 -16.43 10.63
CA PRO A 7 18.65 -15.13 11.31
C PRO A 7 17.37 -14.34 11.02
N ASP A 8 16.82 -13.72 12.07
CA ASP A 8 15.53 -13.05 12.18
C ASP A 8 15.03 -12.40 10.88
N LEU A 9 14.20 -13.16 10.16
CA LEU A 9 13.53 -12.67 8.96
C LEU A 9 12.33 -11.84 9.39
N SER A 10 12.42 -10.51 9.26
CA SER A 10 11.26 -9.64 9.45
C SER A 10 10.22 -9.88 8.35
N SER A 11 8.97 -10.08 8.74
CA SER A 11 7.87 -10.19 7.78
C SER A 11 7.37 -8.82 7.37
N VAL A 12 7.19 -8.60 6.07
CA VAL A 12 6.56 -7.39 5.54
C VAL A 12 5.29 -7.75 4.77
N ILE A 13 4.15 -7.29 5.26
CA ILE A 13 2.89 -7.33 4.53
C ILE A 13 2.83 -6.11 3.63
N PHE A 14 2.80 -6.31 2.33
CA PHE A 14 2.65 -5.24 1.36
C PHE A 14 1.24 -5.22 0.78
N LEU A 15 0.51 -4.13 1.03
CA LEU A 15 -0.85 -3.94 0.53
C LEU A 15 -0.81 -3.25 -0.84
N MET A 16 -1.08 -4.01 -1.89
CA MET A 16 -1.27 -3.50 -3.25
C MET A 16 -2.74 -3.17 -3.51
N GLY A 17 -3.00 -2.21 -4.37
CA GLY A 17 -4.36 -1.92 -4.83
C GLY A 17 -4.50 -0.54 -5.42
N PHE A 18 -5.63 -0.32 -6.05
CA PHE A 18 -5.95 0.99 -6.58
C PHE A 18 -6.28 1.99 -5.45
N ARG A 19 -6.15 3.28 -5.74
CA ARG A 19 -6.58 4.33 -4.79
C ARG A 19 -8.06 4.14 -4.44
N GLN A 20 -8.46 4.44 -3.20
CA GLN A 20 -9.79 4.23 -2.63
C GLN A 20 -10.23 2.76 -2.48
N SER A 21 -9.31 1.79 -2.56
CA SER A 21 -9.62 0.37 -2.34
C SER A 21 -9.69 -0.05 -0.86
N GLY A 22 -9.47 0.87 0.09
CA GLY A 22 -9.57 0.56 1.52
C GLY A 22 -8.26 0.07 2.17
N THR A 23 -7.12 0.13 1.47
CA THR A 23 -5.83 -0.28 2.02
C THR A 23 -5.48 0.41 3.34
N THR A 24 -5.81 1.70 3.52
CA THR A 24 -5.49 2.43 4.75
C THR A 24 -6.27 1.91 5.96
N ILE A 25 -7.55 1.57 5.82
CA ILE A 25 -8.31 1.02 6.95
C ILE A 25 -7.87 -0.40 7.27
N LEU A 26 -7.61 -1.22 6.26
CA LEU A 26 -7.07 -2.56 6.46
C LEU A 26 -5.70 -2.52 7.14
N SER A 27 -4.77 -1.64 6.70
CA SER A 27 -3.46 -1.50 7.33
C SER A 27 -3.56 -1.03 8.78
N SER A 28 -4.46 -0.09 9.07
CA SER A 28 -4.65 0.42 10.45
C SER A 28 -5.24 -0.63 11.39
N VAL A 29 -6.15 -1.47 10.90
CA VAL A 29 -6.70 -2.57 11.71
C VAL A 29 -5.65 -3.66 11.92
N LEU A 30 -4.92 -4.08 10.88
CA LEU A 30 -3.80 -5.01 11.00
C LEU A 30 -2.72 -4.48 11.97
N GLY A 31 -2.35 -3.19 11.84
CA GLY A 31 -1.38 -2.54 12.73
C GLY A 31 -1.85 -2.36 14.17
N SER A 32 -3.11 -2.70 14.46
CA SER A 32 -3.65 -2.73 15.82
C SER A 32 -3.58 -4.12 16.45
N ILE A 33 -3.14 -5.15 15.72
CA ILE A 33 -2.80 -6.49 16.24
C ILE A 33 -1.47 -6.40 16.98
N ASP A 34 -1.31 -7.15 18.07
CA ASP A 34 -0.06 -7.21 18.82
C ASP A 34 1.09 -7.78 17.95
N GLY A 35 2.25 -7.13 17.98
CA GLY A 35 3.40 -7.51 17.15
C GLY A 35 3.37 -7.05 15.69
N PHE A 36 2.31 -6.35 15.28
CA PHE A 36 2.19 -5.76 13.94
C PHE A 36 2.42 -4.23 14.00
N THR A 37 3.09 -3.68 13.00
CA THR A 37 3.37 -2.24 12.90
C THR A 37 2.94 -1.66 11.56
N ASP A 38 1.94 -0.76 11.55
CA ASP A 38 1.49 -0.06 10.35
C ASP A 38 2.45 1.09 10.01
N LEU A 39 3.23 0.94 8.95
CA LEU A 39 4.13 1.97 8.42
C LEU A 39 3.42 2.96 7.50
N GLY A 40 2.25 2.62 6.98
CA GLY A 40 1.52 3.41 5.99
C GLY A 40 2.11 3.32 4.60
N GLU A 41 2.04 4.41 3.85
CA GLU A 41 2.60 4.49 2.49
C GLU A 41 4.10 4.86 2.58
N VAL A 42 4.96 3.88 2.80
CA VAL A 42 6.41 4.07 3.01
C VAL A 42 7.08 4.83 1.86
N HIS A 43 6.60 4.63 0.63
CA HIS A 43 7.11 5.35 -0.53
C HIS A 43 6.96 6.89 -0.45
N ASN A 44 6.13 7.39 0.45
CA ASN A 44 5.89 8.82 0.68
C ASN A 44 6.51 9.34 1.99
N VAL A 45 7.29 8.53 2.69
CA VAL A 45 7.84 8.90 4.01
C VAL A 45 8.69 10.18 3.95
N TRP A 46 9.44 10.39 2.88
CA TRP A 46 10.23 11.61 2.66
C TRP A 46 9.43 12.80 2.12
N GLY A 47 8.10 12.64 1.97
CA GLY A 47 7.23 13.68 1.44
C GLY A 47 7.17 13.71 -0.09
N GLN A 48 6.67 14.82 -0.60
CA GLN A 48 6.57 15.11 -2.03
C GLN A 48 7.16 16.49 -2.30
N ARG A 49 7.71 16.65 -3.49
CA ARG A 49 8.32 17.91 -3.94
C ARG A 49 7.44 19.12 -3.62
N GLY A 50 8.01 20.12 -2.95
CA GLY A 50 7.33 21.36 -2.60
C GLY A 50 6.31 21.27 -1.45
N ARG A 51 6.10 20.09 -0.82
CA ARG A 51 5.15 19.91 0.28
C ARG A 51 5.80 19.65 1.63
N GLY A 52 7.13 19.46 1.65
CA GLY A 52 7.88 19.12 2.86
C GLY A 52 7.50 17.75 3.46
N TRP A 53 7.96 17.50 4.66
CA TRP A 53 7.72 16.25 5.38
C TRP A 53 6.22 16.03 5.67
N PRO A 54 5.68 14.83 5.40
CA PRO A 54 4.27 14.54 5.67
C PRO A 54 4.03 14.48 7.19
N LYS A 55 2.77 14.64 7.60
CA LYS A 55 2.39 14.38 8.99
C LYS A 55 2.29 12.88 9.22
N CYS A 56 2.88 12.40 10.30
CA CYS A 56 2.75 11.05 10.82
C CYS A 56 1.37 10.81 11.46
N GLY A 57 0.98 9.56 11.70
CA GLY A 57 -0.21 9.20 12.47
C GLY A 57 -0.24 9.81 13.87
N CYS A 58 0.91 10.02 14.51
CA CYS A 58 1.06 10.75 15.77
C CYS A 58 0.91 12.27 15.65
N GLN A 59 0.57 12.78 14.47
CA GLN A 59 0.35 14.19 14.10
C GLN A 59 1.62 15.07 14.02
N LEU A 60 2.77 14.61 14.47
CA LEU A 60 4.05 15.26 14.23
C LEU A 60 4.46 15.14 12.74
N ARG A 61 5.39 15.97 12.29
CA ARG A 61 6.04 15.73 10.99
C ARG A 61 6.87 14.45 11.07
N VAL A 62 7.04 13.75 9.96
CA VAL A 62 7.75 12.46 9.92
C VAL A 62 9.18 12.61 10.46
N ASN A 63 9.90 13.65 10.09
CA ASN A 63 11.24 13.93 10.59
C ASN A 63 11.30 14.23 12.10
N ASP A 64 10.21 14.74 12.69
CA ASP A 64 10.10 15.06 14.12
C ASP A 64 9.44 13.92 14.92
N CYS A 65 8.99 12.85 14.22
CA CYS A 65 8.31 11.73 14.84
C CYS A 65 9.30 10.81 15.57
N PRO A 66 9.05 10.42 16.82
CA PRO A 66 9.96 9.54 17.60
C PRO A 66 10.15 8.17 16.98
N PHE A 67 9.24 7.73 16.13
CA PHE A 67 9.40 6.48 15.36
C PHE A 67 10.22 6.73 14.10
N TRP A 68 9.83 7.71 13.28
CA TRP A 68 10.39 7.91 11.95
C TRP A 68 11.67 8.74 11.94
N GLY A 69 11.86 9.67 12.89
CA GLY A 69 13.01 10.57 12.89
C GLY A 69 14.34 9.84 12.78
N ASP A 70 14.55 8.78 13.57
CA ASP A 70 15.76 7.95 13.52
C ASP A 70 15.82 7.02 12.28
N ILE A 71 14.70 6.82 11.59
CA ILE A 71 14.66 5.95 10.39
C ILE A 71 15.02 6.72 9.13
N VAL A 72 14.50 7.95 8.98
CA VAL A 72 14.57 8.74 7.74
C VAL A 72 15.19 10.12 7.90
N GLY A 73 15.65 10.48 9.11
CA GLY A 73 16.35 11.73 9.40
C GLY A 73 17.81 11.75 8.99
N ASP A 74 18.59 12.71 9.49
CA ASP A 74 19.99 12.92 9.14
C ASP A 74 20.89 11.68 9.20
N PRO A 75 20.75 10.75 10.19
CA PRO A 75 21.55 9.54 10.22
C PRO A 75 21.37 8.61 9.02
N VAL A 76 20.21 8.65 8.35
CA VAL A 76 19.98 7.86 7.10
C VAL A 76 20.83 8.40 5.97
N THR A 77 21.09 9.70 5.95
CA THR A 77 21.89 10.35 4.91
C THR A 77 23.35 9.98 5.00
N GLU A 78 23.90 9.81 6.21
CA GLU A 78 25.30 9.38 6.42
C GLU A 78 25.54 7.94 6.00
N ASP A 79 24.65 7.01 6.37
CA ASP A 79 24.75 5.60 6.01
C ASP A 79 24.52 5.33 4.51
N LEU A 80 23.76 6.21 3.83
CA LEU A 80 23.50 6.12 2.40
C LEU A 80 24.60 6.79 1.55
N GLN A 81 25.47 7.60 2.14
CA GLN A 81 26.54 8.30 1.41
C GLN A 81 27.44 7.37 0.59
N PRO A 82 27.84 6.15 1.02
CA PRO A 82 28.63 5.27 0.18
C PRO A 82 27.90 4.76 -1.06
N SER A 83 26.56 4.57 -0.97
CA SER A 83 25.74 4.08 -2.08
C SER A 83 25.21 5.21 -2.98
N LEU A 84 25.20 6.44 -2.46
CA LEU A 84 24.90 7.69 -3.16
C LEU A 84 26.16 8.50 -3.47
N ALA A 85 27.34 7.87 -3.43
CA ALA A 85 28.64 8.49 -3.58
C ALA A 85 28.70 9.46 -4.78
N GLY A 86 28.83 10.74 -4.46
CA GLY A 86 28.94 11.85 -5.41
C GLY A 86 27.87 12.94 -5.27
N GLN A 87 26.83 12.78 -4.43
CA GLN A 87 25.83 13.83 -4.22
C GLN A 87 25.56 14.04 -2.72
N ARG A 88 25.55 15.31 -2.30
CA ARG A 88 25.30 15.75 -0.94
C ARG A 88 23.98 15.18 -0.43
N GLY A 89 23.96 14.65 0.78
CA GLY A 89 22.86 14.12 1.62
C GLY A 89 21.57 13.73 0.90
N ALA A 90 20.90 12.67 1.29
CA ALA A 90 19.66 12.25 0.62
C ALA A 90 18.59 13.36 0.74
N ASP A 91 18.68 14.34 -0.12
CA ASP A 91 17.63 15.33 -0.33
C ASP A 91 16.34 14.55 -0.64
N PRO A 92 15.21 14.88 -0.02
CA PRO A 92 13.90 14.35 -0.40
C PRO A 92 13.65 14.33 -1.91
N HIS A 93 14.25 15.24 -2.66
CA HIS A 93 14.24 15.27 -4.11
C HIS A 93 14.94 14.09 -4.78
N ASP A 94 16.10 13.69 -4.25
CA ASP A 94 16.86 12.57 -4.83
C ASP A 94 16.14 11.26 -4.57
N VAL A 95 15.53 11.11 -3.39
CA VAL A 95 14.70 9.95 -3.06
C VAL A 95 13.45 9.90 -3.95
N GLU A 96 12.77 11.03 -4.18
CA GLU A 96 11.59 11.09 -5.06
C GLU A 96 11.97 10.73 -6.50
N ARG A 97 13.11 11.23 -7.00
CA ARG A 97 13.62 10.90 -8.31
C ARG A 97 13.93 9.41 -8.44
N LEU A 98 14.71 8.87 -7.49
CA LEU A 98 15.07 7.46 -7.44
C LEU A 98 13.84 6.55 -7.42
N ARG A 99 12.85 6.89 -6.61
CA ARG A 99 11.54 6.21 -6.54
C ARG A 99 10.80 6.25 -7.87
N THR A 100 10.74 7.42 -8.50
CA THR A 100 10.06 7.59 -9.78
C THR A 100 10.72 6.79 -10.88
N ASP A 101 12.04 6.82 -10.95
CA ASP A 101 12.84 6.08 -11.91
C ASP A 101 12.66 4.56 -11.71
N TRP A 102 12.67 4.09 -10.46
CA TRP A 102 12.38 2.69 -10.13
C TRP A 102 11.00 2.25 -10.65
N VAL A 103 9.94 3.02 -10.36
CA VAL A 103 8.58 2.68 -10.79
C VAL A 103 8.46 2.67 -12.32
N GLN A 104 9.06 3.65 -12.99
CA GLN A 104 9.03 3.72 -14.45
C GLN A 104 9.78 2.55 -15.08
N GLN A 105 10.96 2.20 -14.57
CA GLN A 105 11.73 1.05 -15.03
C GLN A 105 10.97 -0.25 -14.83
N TRP A 106 10.41 -0.46 -13.64
CA TRP A 106 9.66 -1.66 -13.34
C TRP A 106 8.48 -1.82 -14.30
N ARG A 107 7.74 -0.74 -14.56
CA ARG A 107 6.62 -0.75 -15.52
C ARG A 107 7.08 -1.04 -16.94
N ARG A 108 8.18 -0.43 -17.39
CA ARG A 108 8.78 -0.70 -18.72
C ARG A 108 9.22 -2.15 -18.83
N SER A 109 9.90 -2.69 -17.85
CA SER A 109 10.39 -4.08 -17.87
C SER A 109 9.28 -5.14 -17.88
N ARG A 110 8.03 -4.77 -17.50
CA ARG A 110 6.86 -5.65 -17.57
C ARG A 110 6.11 -5.58 -18.88
N LEU A 111 6.26 -4.48 -19.61
CA LEU A 111 5.60 -4.21 -20.88
C LEU A 111 6.53 -4.42 -22.09
N ALA A 112 7.83 -4.47 -21.87
CA ALA A 112 8.85 -4.60 -22.91
C ALA A 112 9.71 -5.86 -22.69
N VAL A 113 10.03 -6.55 -23.77
CA VAL A 113 11.02 -7.62 -23.80
C VAL A 113 12.39 -6.95 -24.05
N GLY A 114 13.25 -6.93 -23.04
CA GLY A 114 14.61 -6.40 -23.17
C GLY A 114 15.45 -6.57 -21.89
N SER A 115 16.78 -6.64 -22.05
CA SER A 115 17.69 -6.64 -20.92
C SER A 115 17.78 -5.25 -20.30
N ARG A 116 17.96 -5.18 -18.97
CA ARG A 116 18.17 -3.90 -18.28
C ARG A 116 19.52 -3.30 -18.64
N THR A 117 19.56 -2.01 -18.87
CA THR A 117 20.82 -1.26 -19.01
C THR A 117 21.58 -1.23 -17.69
N ARG A 118 22.88 -0.92 -17.74
CA ARG A 118 23.72 -0.77 -16.53
C ARG A 118 23.15 0.28 -15.58
N SER A 119 22.77 1.44 -16.11
CA SER A 119 22.15 2.53 -15.34
C SER A 119 20.84 2.11 -14.67
N GLU A 120 20.00 1.30 -15.35
CA GLU A 120 18.77 0.79 -14.76
C GLU A 120 19.01 -0.20 -13.61
N LYS A 121 20.09 -0.98 -13.68
CA LYS A 121 20.48 -1.86 -12.55
C LYS A 121 20.93 -1.03 -11.35
N GLU A 122 21.77 -0.02 -11.57
CA GLU A 122 22.27 0.87 -10.53
C GLU A 122 21.14 1.60 -9.78
N ILE A 123 20.15 2.15 -10.51
CA ILE A 123 18.97 2.77 -9.92
C ILE A 123 18.20 1.77 -9.07
N ALA A 124 17.99 0.55 -9.59
CA ALA A 124 17.27 -0.49 -8.89
C ALA A 124 18.00 -0.90 -7.60
N ASP A 125 19.30 -1.06 -7.64
CA ASP A 125 20.10 -1.46 -6.47
C ASP A 125 20.10 -0.37 -5.40
N ARG A 126 20.23 0.89 -5.78
CA ARG A 126 20.15 2.05 -4.88
C ARG A 126 18.77 2.13 -4.20
N TYR A 127 17.68 1.93 -4.94
CA TYR A 127 16.34 1.95 -4.36
C TYR A 127 16.13 0.79 -3.38
N VAL A 128 16.57 -0.42 -3.73
CA VAL A 128 16.50 -1.58 -2.85
C VAL A 128 17.30 -1.37 -1.57
N SER A 129 18.52 -0.85 -1.64
CA SER A 129 19.36 -0.55 -0.47
C SER A 129 18.72 0.49 0.45
N LEU A 130 18.10 1.53 -0.12
CA LEU A 130 17.35 2.52 0.65
C LEU A 130 16.17 1.87 1.42
N MET A 131 15.39 1.04 0.74
CA MET A 131 14.24 0.37 1.35
C MET A 131 14.67 -0.67 2.38
N GLU A 132 15.77 -1.38 2.14
CA GLU A 132 16.37 -2.30 3.10
C GLU A 132 16.66 -1.61 4.44
N LEU A 133 17.31 -0.44 4.38
CA LEU A 133 17.63 0.34 5.58
C LEU A 133 16.37 0.74 6.33
N VAL A 134 15.35 1.25 5.61
CA VAL A 134 14.07 1.65 6.20
C VAL A 134 13.39 0.49 6.93
N TYR A 135 13.24 -0.66 6.28
CA TYR A 135 12.55 -1.80 6.89
C TYR A 135 13.34 -2.40 8.05
N LYS A 136 14.67 -2.51 7.94
CA LYS A 136 15.52 -3.01 9.03
C LYS A 136 15.44 -2.12 10.27
N ARG A 137 15.52 -0.79 10.09
CA ARG A 137 15.38 0.16 11.21
C ARG A 137 13.97 0.16 11.80
N ALA A 138 12.93 0.06 10.97
CA ALA A 138 11.56 -0.04 11.45
C ALA A 138 11.32 -1.33 12.25
N ALA A 139 11.85 -2.46 11.78
CA ALA A 139 11.74 -3.74 12.48
C ALA A 139 12.45 -3.73 13.82
N ALA A 140 13.62 -3.10 13.92
CA ALA A 140 14.36 -2.97 15.17
C ALA A 140 13.62 -2.15 16.24
N LYS A 141 12.69 -1.28 15.85
CA LYS A 141 11.93 -0.46 16.81
C LYS A 141 10.69 -1.15 17.38
N ASN A 142 9.88 -1.80 16.52
CA ASN A 142 8.55 -2.24 16.95
C ASN A 142 8.01 -3.42 16.13
N GLY A 143 8.43 -4.64 16.40
CA GLY A 143 7.64 -5.76 15.99
C GLY A 143 8.20 -6.64 14.88
N SER A 144 7.66 -7.85 14.82
CA SER A 144 8.05 -8.90 13.88
C SER A 144 7.37 -8.77 12.51
N VAL A 145 6.24 -8.05 12.43
CA VAL A 145 5.45 -7.89 11.20
C VAL A 145 5.25 -6.41 10.88
N LEU A 146 5.81 -5.96 9.78
CA LEU A 146 5.64 -4.62 9.26
C LEU A 146 4.56 -4.59 8.19
N ILE A 147 3.78 -3.52 8.10
CA ILE A 147 2.73 -3.35 7.09
C ILE A 147 3.05 -2.11 6.26
N ASP A 148 3.25 -2.30 4.96
CA ASP A 148 3.42 -1.22 3.99
C ASP A 148 2.20 -1.14 3.07
N SER A 149 1.50 -0.03 3.09
CA SER A 149 0.33 0.23 2.26
C SER A 149 0.62 1.13 1.05
N SER A 150 1.82 1.06 0.50
CA SER A 150 2.28 1.89 -0.65
C SER A 150 1.52 1.65 -1.96
N LYS A 151 0.72 0.62 -2.06
CA LYS A 151 -0.26 0.31 -3.13
C LYS A 151 0.32 -0.07 -4.49
N ASP A 152 1.37 0.60 -4.98
CA ASP A 152 1.89 0.34 -6.32
C ASP A 152 2.71 -0.96 -6.34
N PRO A 153 2.36 -1.92 -7.20
CA PRO A 153 3.06 -3.21 -7.31
C PRO A 153 4.56 -3.09 -7.62
N ALA A 154 5.00 -1.96 -8.16
CA ALA A 154 6.42 -1.73 -8.40
C ALA A 154 7.24 -1.70 -7.09
N TYR A 155 6.66 -1.20 -6.01
CA TYR A 155 7.33 -1.19 -4.70
C TYR A 155 7.40 -2.59 -4.09
N ALA A 156 6.36 -3.40 -4.27
CA ALA A 156 6.38 -4.81 -3.85
C ALA A 156 7.56 -5.58 -4.48
N ALA A 157 7.85 -5.31 -5.74
CA ALA A 157 8.98 -5.96 -6.44
C ALA A 157 10.37 -5.58 -5.90
N ALA A 158 10.49 -4.51 -5.14
CA ALA A 158 11.73 -4.18 -4.43
C ALA A 158 11.92 -5.06 -3.19
N LEU A 159 10.84 -5.38 -2.47
CA LEU A 159 10.89 -6.20 -1.26
C LEU A 159 11.50 -7.59 -1.51
N ASP A 160 11.18 -8.21 -2.64
CA ASP A 160 11.70 -9.55 -3.01
C ASP A 160 13.22 -9.57 -3.22
N ARG A 161 13.85 -8.39 -3.27
CA ARG A 161 15.29 -8.22 -3.46
C ARG A 161 16.03 -7.86 -2.17
N ILE A 162 15.31 -7.61 -1.08
CA ILE A 162 15.89 -7.20 0.21
C ILE A 162 16.25 -8.45 1.01
N PRO A 163 17.53 -8.68 1.31
CA PRO A 163 17.95 -9.80 2.17
C PRO A 163 17.36 -9.69 3.59
N GLY A 164 16.95 -10.80 4.16
CA GLY A 164 16.43 -10.84 5.54
C GLY A 164 14.98 -10.33 5.66
N ILE A 165 14.28 -10.08 4.56
CA ILE A 165 12.85 -9.74 4.54
C ILE A 165 12.04 -10.88 3.91
N ARG A 166 10.97 -11.26 4.60
CA ARG A 166 9.94 -12.16 4.10
C ARG A 166 8.74 -11.32 3.67
N SER A 167 8.55 -11.14 2.37
CA SER A 167 7.45 -10.35 1.81
C SER A 167 6.18 -11.18 1.65
N HIS A 168 5.04 -10.60 2.00
CA HIS A 168 3.69 -11.13 1.82
C HIS A 168 2.86 -10.11 1.05
N LEU A 169 2.33 -10.47 -0.11
CA LEU A 169 1.60 -9.53 -0.96
C LEU A 169 0.09 -9.70 -0.81
N ILE A 170 -0.59 -8.62 -0.46
CA ILE A 170 -2.05 -8.58 -0.39
C ILE A 170 -2.59 -7.64 -1.45
N HIS A 171 -3.35 -8.18 -2.39
CA HIS A 171 -4.04 -7.37 -3.39
C HIS A 171 -5.42 -6.99 -2.89
N VAL A 172 -5.56 -5.74 -2.44
CA VAL A 172 -6.83 -5.18 -1.97
C VAL A 172 -7.60 -4.62 -3.16
N VAL A 173 -8.71 -5.26 -3.48
CA VAL A 173 -9.61 -4.84 -4.55
C VAL A 173 -10.89 -4.25 -3.98
N ARG A 174 -11.49 -3.32 -4.68
CA ARG A 174 -12.79 -2.75 -4.38
C ARG A 174 -13.57 -2.57 -5.66
N ASP A 175 -14.91 -2.65 -5.59
CA ASP A 175 -15.78 -2.37 -6.72
C ASP A 175 -15.38 -1.03 -7.37
N PRO A 176 -15.00 -1.02 -8.67
CA PRO A 176 -14.54 0.20 -9.34
C PRO A 176 -15.59 1.31 -9.35
N ARG A 177 -16.88 0.96 -9.31
CA ARG A 177 -17.99 1.94 -9.22
C ARG A 177 -18.00 2.64 -7.87
N ALA A 178 -17.84 1.89 -6.79
CA ALA A 178 -17.71 2.43 -5.44
C ALA A 178 -16.41 3.28 -5.29
N ALA A 179 -15.31 2.82 -5.87
CA ALA A 179 -14.05 3.56 -5.85
C ALA A 179 -14.14 4.84 -6.68
N PHE A 180 -14.82 4.82 -7.83
CA PHE A 180 -15.09 5.99 -8.66
C PHE A 180 -15.96 7.00 -7.94
N TRP A 181 -17.07 6.56 -7.33
CA TRP A 181 -17.92 7.41 -6.49
C TRP A 181 -17.12 8.09 -5.37
N SER A 182 -16.32 7.32 -4.64
CA SER A 182 -15.47 7.87 -3.58
C SER A 182 -14.48 8.93 -4.11
N ARG A 183 -14.06 8.86 -5.37
CA ARG A 183 -13.22 9.87 -6.00
C ARG A 183 -14.02 11.11 -6.38
N VAL A 184 -15.15 10.95 -7.05
CA VAL A 184 -16.01 12.06 -7.49
C VAL A 184 -16.49 12.87 -6.29
N ARG A 185 -16.99 12.21 -5.24
CA ARG A 185 -17.42 12.86 -4.00
C ARG A 185 -16.33 13.71 -3.32
N LYS A 186 -15.06 13.36 -3.49
CA LYS A 186 -13.93 14.14 -2.95
C LYS A 186 -13.58 15.35 -3.79
N SER A 187 -13.92 15.36 -5.06
CA SER A 187 -13.53 16.42 -6.00
C SER A 187 -14.47 17.62 -5.96
N HIS A 188 -15.48 17.67 -5.10
CA HIS A 188 -16.49 18.73 -4.93
C HIS A 188 -16.61 19.68 -6.11
N GLY A 189 -17.63 19.49 -6.95
CA GLY A 189 -18.09 20.52 -7.87
C GLY A 189 -17.64 20.42 -9.34
N GLY A 190 -17.17 19.29 -9.80
CA GLY A 190 -17.04 19.04 -11.24
C GLY A 190 -18.44 18.92 -11.85
N SER A 191 -19.03 20.06 -12.18
CA SER A 191 -20.28 20.13 -12.93
C SER A 191 -20.08 19.63 -14.36
N GLY A 192 -20.80 18.61 -14.78
CA GLY A 192 -21.35 18.39 -16.10
C GLY A 192 -20.48 17.67 -17.11
N ASP A 193 -19.78 18.34 -17.93
CA ASP A 193 -19.33 17.83 -19.24
C ASP A 193 -18.13 16.84 -19.24
N ASP A 194 -17.38 16.73 -18.16
CA ASP A 194 -16.17 15.87 -18.08
C ASP A 194 -16.40 14.51 -17.42
N SER A 195 -17.62 14.16 -17.03
CA SER A 195 -17.88 12.93 -16.25
C SER A 195 -17.52 11.66 -17.03
N ALA A 196 -17.81 11.59 -18.32
CA ALA A 196 -17.50 10.45 -19.18
C ALA A 196 -15.98 10.27 -19.38
N LEU A 197 -15.26 11.38 -19.63
CA LEU A 197 -13.81 11.35 -19.78
C LEU A 197 -13.12 10.97 -18.46
N LEU A 198 -13.60 11.51 -17.34
CA LEU A 198 -13.11 11.16 -16.01
C LEU A 198 -13.35 9.68 -15.69
N ALA A 199 -14.55 9.15 -15.98
CA ALA A 199 -14.88 7.74 -15.81
C ALA A 199 -13.99 6.82 -16.65
N THR A 200 -13.75 7.19 -17.92
CA THR A 200 -12.89 6.45 -18.83
C THR A 200 -11.44 6.42 -18.34
N ARG A 201 -10.88 7.57 -17.97
CA ARG A 201 -9.52 7.66 -17.42
C ARG A 201 -9.39 6.91 -16.10
N PHE A 202 -10.40 6.97 -15.26
CA PHE A 202 -10.45 6.23 -14.00
C PHE A 202 -10.45 4.73 -14.27
N ALA A 203 -11.35 4.24 -15.13
CA ALA A 203 -11.45 2.82 -15.47
C ALA A 203 -10.13 2.27 -16.04
N GLY A 204 -9.49 2.98 -16.96
CA GLY A 204 -8.20 2.60 -17.50
C GLY A 204 -7.09 2.54 -16.44
N SER A 205 -7.07 3.50 -15.52
CA SER A 205 -6.12 3.52 -14.40
C SER A 205 -6.36 2.37 -13.41
N TRP A 206 -7.63 2.09 -13.12
CA TRP A 206 -8.05 0.99 -12.23
C TRP A 206 -7.66 -0.36 -12.83
N LEU A 207 -7.98 -0.59 -14.11
CA LEU A 207 -7.59 -1.81 -14.85
C LEU A 207 -6.08 -2.03 -14.82
N ARG A 208 -5.31 -1.00 -15.20
CA ARG A 208 -3.85 -1.08 -15.24
C ARG A 208 -3.27 -1.44 -13.88
N THR A 209 -3.71 -0.77 -12.82
CA THR A 209 -3.16 -1.01 -11.47
C THR A 209 -3.46 -2.43 -10.99
N ASN A 210 -4.70 -2.89 -11.15
CA ASN A 210 -5.08 -4.22 -10.71
C ASN A 210 -4.43 -5.33 -11.56
N PHE A 211 -4.30 -5.12 -12.86
CA PHE A 211 -3.57 -6.04 -13.74
C PHE A 211 -2.09 -6.17 -13.35
N LEU A 212 -1.42 -5.05 -13.06
CA LEU A 212 -0.03 -5.06 -12.60
C LEU A 212 0.12 -5.73 -11.22
N ALA A 213 -0.87 -5.58 -10.34
CA ALA A 213 -0.89 -6.28 -9.05
C ALA A 213 -1.01 -7.80 -9.26
N GLU A 214 -1.87 -8.26 -10.16
CA GLU A 214 -1.94 -9.69 -10.50
C GLU A 214 -0.62 -10.23 -11.07
N LEU A 215 0.05 -9.46 -11.93
CA LEU A 215 1.35 -9.85 -12.46
C LEU A 215 2.43 -9.94 -11.37
N ALA A 216 2.40 -9.02 -10.39
CA ALA A 216 3.30 -9.08 -9.24
C ALA A 216 3.04 -10.35 -8.41
N MET A 217 1.79 -10.65 -8.08
CA MET A 217 1.42 -11.85 -7.32
C MET A 217 1.83 -13.16 -8.03
N ARG A 218 1.64 -13.25 -9.36
CA ARG A 218 2.01 -14.47 -10.13
C ARG A 218 3.50 -14.79 -10.08
N LYS A 219 4.35 -13.80 -9.87
CA LYS A 219 5.81 -13.95 -9.84
C LYS A 219 6.34 -14.08 -8.42
N HIS A 220 5.49 -13.84 -7.44
CA HIS A 220 5.84 -13.95 -6.04
C HIS A 220 5.79 -15.41 -5.56
N GLN A 221 6.46 -15.70 -4.46
CA GLN A 221 6.52 -17.04 -3.89
C GLN A 221 5.11 -17.55 -3.54
N SER A 222 4.81 -18.77 -3.94
CA SER A 222 3.53 -19.43 -3.62
C SER A 222 3.28 -19.47 -2.10
N GLY A 223 2.02 -19.27 -1.71
CA GLY A 223 1.60 -19.26 -0.30
C GLY A 223 1.84 -17.94 0.44
N ARG A 224 2.44 -16.94 -0.22
CA ARG A 224 2.63 -15.60 0.38
C ARG A 224 1.87 -14.49 -0.33
N THR A 225 0.82 -14.86 -1.05
CA THR A 225 -0.01 -13.90 -1.76
C THR A 225 -1.49 -14.20 -1.53
N THR A 226 -2.28 -13.16 -1.30
CA THR A 226 -3.73 -13.29 -1.21
C THR A 226 -4.42 -12.07 -1.83
N ARG A 227 -5.71 -12.25 -2.21
CA ARG A 227 -6.57 -11.15 -2.62
C ARG A 227 -7.64 -10.94 -1.57
N VAL A 228 -7.82 -9.69 -1.15
CA VAL A 228 -8.85 -9.26 -0.21
C VAL A 228 -9.78 -8.31 -0.94
N ARG A 229 -11.07 -8.63 -1.00
CA ARG A 229 -12.09 -7.67 -1.42
C ARG A 229 -12.41 -6.76 -0.23
N TYR A 230 -12.46 -5.47 -0.51
CA TYR A 230 -12.84 -4.47 0.51
C TYR A 230 -14.19 -4.81 1.16
N GLU A 231 -15.13 -5.23 0.37
CA GLU A 231 -16.49 -5.58 0.80
C GLU A 231 -16.48 -6.81 1.73
N ASP A 232 -15.66 -7.82 1.43
CA ASP A 232 -15.53 -9.02 2.28
C ASP A 232 -14.87 -8.66 3.62
N PHE A 233 -13.86 -7.77 3.60
CA PHE A 233 -13.27 -7.25 4.84
C PHE A 233 -14.26 -6.44 5.67
N MET A 234 -15.15 -5.66 5.05
CA MET A 234 -16.21 -4.93 5.79
C MET A 234 -17.26 -5.86 6.36
N ALA A 235 -17.56 -6.96 5.67
CA ALA A 235 -18.59 -7.93 6.09
C ALA A 235 -18.08 -8.94 7.14
N ASN A 236 -16.82 -9.35 7.04
CA ASN A 236 -16.20 -10.32 7.95
C ASN A 236 -14.74 -9.93 8.26
N PRO A 237 -14.52 -8.88 9.04
CA PRO A 237 -13.17 -8.44 9.36
C PRO A 237 -12.36 -9.48 10.12
N ALA A 238 -12.98 -10.23 11.04
CA ALA A 238 -12.30 -11.27 11.82
C ALA A 238 -11.72 -12.36 10.91
N GLY A 239 -12.50 -12.89 9.99
CA GLY A 239 -12.05 -13.92 9.05
C GLY A 239 -10.88 -13.44 8.19
N VAL A 240 -10.97 -12.22 7.65
CA VAL A 240 -9.88 -11.65 6.82
C VAL A 240 -8.60 -11.45 7.63
N LEU A 241 -8.69 -10.98 8.87
CA LEU A 241 -7.51 -10.79 9.73
C LEU A 241 -6.85 -12.12 10.09
N LEU A 242 -7.64 -13.17 10.40
CA LEU A 242 -7.14 -14.52 10.67
C LEU A 242 -6.45 -15.14 9.44
N ASP A 243 -7.06 -15.01 8.26
CA ASP A 243 -6.48 -15.51 7.01
C ASP A 243 -5.13 -14.86 6.71
N ILE A 244 -5.03 -13.53 6.89
CA ILE A 244 -3.78 -12.80 6.71
C ILE A 244 -2.74 -13.25 7.74
N SER A 245 -3.10 -13.36 9.02
CA SER A 245 -2.20 -13.78 10.08
C SER A 245 -1.69 -15.20 9.86
N THR A 246 -2.55 -16.11 9.41
CA THR A 246 -2.19 -17.48 9.02
C THR A 246 -1.21 -17.49 7.85
N MET A 247 -1.44 -16.67 6.82
CA MET A 247 -0.53 -16.55 5.67
C MET A 247 0.86 -16.06 6.09
N VAL A 248 0.92 -15.15 7.07
CA VAL A 248 2.19 -14.64 7.63
C VAL A 248 2.86 -15.65 8.57
N GLY A 249 2.09 -16.58 9.11
CA GLY A 249 2.57 -17.59 10.08
C GLY A 249 2.67 -17.04 11.51
N VAL A 250 1.81 -16.10 11.87
CA VAL A 250 1.76 -15.46 13.19
C VAL A 250 0.38 -15.65 13.81
N ASP A 251 0.34 -16.05 15.07
CA ASP A 251 -0.88 -16.04 15.87
C ASP A 251 -1.21 -14.57 16.22
N PRO A 252 -2.35 -14.03 15.78
CA PRO A 252 -2.71 -12.64 16.08
C PRO A 252 -3.14 -12.42 17.54
N GLY A 253 -3.35 -13.48 18.32
CA GLY A 253 -3.96 -13.39 19.63
C GLY A 253 -5.37 -12.77 19.55
N PRO A 254 -5.79 -11.98 20.56
CA PRO A 254 -7.05 -11.26 20.52
C PRO A 254 -7.08 -10.24 19.38
N LEU A 255 -8.06 -10.36 18.48
CA LEU A 255 -8.23 -9.42 17.39
C LEU A 255 -8.67 -8.03 17.90
N PRO A 256 -8.24 -6.93 17.26
CA PRO A 256 -8.63 -5.57 17.63
C PRO A 256 -10.06 -5.24 17.17
N LEU A 257 -11.01 -6.09 17.56
CA LEU A 257 -12.41 -5.97 17.18
C LEU A 257 -13.31 -5.99 18.44
N LYS A 258 -14.37 -5.19 18.39
CA LYS A 258 -15.47 -5.23 19.35
C LYS A 258 -16.76 -5.58 18.60
N GLY A 259 -17.25 -6.80 18.80
CA GLY A 259 -18.30 -7.36 17.96
C GLY A 259 -17.81 -7.59 16.53
N ASP A 260 -18.75 -7.67 15.60
CA ASP A 260 -18.47 -8.12 14.22
C ASP A 260 -17.94 -7.00 13.30
N THR A 261 -18.27 -5.74 13.62
CA THR A 261 -18.06 -4.62 12.68
C THR A 261 -17.32 -3.42 13.26
N THR A 262 -16.90 -3.46 14.53
CA THR A 262 -16.19 -2.33 15.13
C THR A 262 -14.74 -2.67 15.38
N ALA A 263 -13.83 -2.00 14.65
CA ALA A 263 -12.39 -2.10 14.91
C ALA A 263 -11.96 -1.14 16.01
N ILE A 264 -11.03 -1.58 16.87
CA ILE A 264 -10.40 -0.75 17.90
C ILE A 264 -9.00 -0.39 17.42
N LEU A 265 -8.87 0.81 16.87
CA LEU A 265 -7.59 1.30 16.33
C LEU A 265 -6.68 1.81 17.44
N ARG A 266 -5.41 1.43 17.38
CA ARG A 266 -4.35 1.94 18.27
C ARG A 266 -3.76 3.24 17.72
N PRO A 267 -3.19 4.11 18.60
CA PRO A 267 -2.29 5.17 18.14
C PRO A 267 -1.17 4.59 17.27
N ASN A 268 -0.82 5.26 16.20
CA ASN A 268 0.08 4.72 15.18
C ASN A 268 1.11 5.75 14.70
N HIS A 269 2.10 5.26 13.98
CA HIS A 269 3.13 6.07 13.32
C HIS A 269 3.08 5.95 11.79
N THR A 270 1.88 5.82 11.23
CA THR A 270 1.65 5.71 9.78
C THR A 270 2.18 6.95 9.05
N ALA A 271 3.17 6.78 8.18
CA ALA A 271 3.87 7.92 7.53
C ALA A 271 2.99 8.70 6.55
N SER A 272 2.12 8.02 5.82
CA SER A 272 1.23 8.60 4.82
C SER A 272 0.00 7.72 4.63
N GLY A 273 -1.01 8.21 3.93
CA GLY A 273 -2.25 7.49 3.69
C GLY A 273 -3.48 8.40 3.80
N ASN A 274 -4.66 7.81 3.85
CA ASN A 274 -5.91 8.58 3.98
C ASN A 274 -6.00 9.25 5.36
N ALA A 275 -5.90 10.57 5.40
CA ALA A 275 -5.93 11.36 6.63
C ALA A 275 -7.21 11.15 7.48
N ARG A 276 -8.35 10.84 6.84
CA ARG A 276 -9.61 10.54 7.56
C ARG A 276 -9.57 9.24 8.36
N VAL A 277 -8.59 8.38 8.12
CA VAL A 277 -8.44 7.08 8.80
C VAL A 277 -7.20 7.09 9.68
N ARG A 278 -6.03 7.44 9.14
CA ARG A 278 -4.74 7.29 9.83
C ARG A 278 -4.59 8.12 11.11
N PHE A 279 -5.38 9.19 11.27
CA PHE A 279 -5.39 9.99 12.49
C PHE A 279 -6.43 9.53 13.52
N LYS A 280 -7.18 8.46 13.22
CA LYS A 280 -8.15 7.89 14.15
C LYS A 280 -7.48 6.91 15.10
N SER A 281 -7.95 6.91 16.34
CA SER A 281 -7.70 5.90 17.35
C SER A 281 -9.00 5.59 18.09
N GLY A 282 -9.07 4.45 18.77
CA GLY A 282 -10.29 3.99 19.43
C GLY A 282 -11.26 3.28 18.47
N PRO A 283 -12.57 3.23 18.80
CA PRO A 283 -13.56 2.48 18.03
C PRO A 283 -13.87 3.13 16.69
N VAL A 284 -13.82 2.33 15.62
CA VAL A 284 -14.17 2.71 14.26
C VAL A 284 -15.09 1.67 13.66
N GLU A 285 -16.27 2.08 13.24
CA GLU A 285 -17.23 1.21 12.56
C GLU A 285 -16.72 0.86 11.15
N LEU A 286 -16.64 -0.43 10.86
CA LEU A 286 -16.31 -0.97 9.54
C LEU A 286 -17.62 -1.14 8.78
N LYS A 287 -17.87 -0.26 7.83
CA LYS A 287 -19.09 -0.23 7.04
C LYS A 287 -18.81 -0.10 5.56
N SER A 288 -19.47 -0.93 4.78
CA SER A 288 -19.44 -0.80 3.31
C SER A 288 -20.14 0.49 2.89
N ASP A 289 -19.53 1.19 1.92
CA ASP A 289 -20.12 2.39 1.34
C ASP A 289 -20.86 2.01 0.04
N ASP A 290 -22.18 1.83 0.17
CA ASP A 290 -23.07 1.46 -0.93
C ASP A 290 -23.83 2.67 -1.55
N GLU A 291 -23.51 3.89 -1.11
CA GLU A 291 -24.14 5.12 -1.62
C GLU A 291 -24.03 5.24 -3.16
N TRP A 292 -22.92 4.75 -3.73
CA TRP A 292 -22.70 4.77 -5.18
C TRP A 292 -23.83 4.13 -5.99
N ARG A 293 -24.56 3.19 -5.42
CA ARG A 293 -25.67 2.50 -6.09
C ARG A 293 -26.82 3.46 -6.42
N ARG A 294 -26.98 4.51 -5.62
CA ARG A 294 -28.03 5.51 -5.76
C ARG A 294 -27.53 6.84 -6.31
N GLU A 295 -26.32 7.24 -5.90
CA GLU A 295 -25.83 8.59 -6.10
C GLU A 295 -24.86 8.74 -7.29
N LEU A 296 -24.27 7.62 -7.78
CA LEU A 296 -23.36 7.69 -8.91
C LEU A 296 -24.14 7.91 -10.21
N ASP A 297 -23.73 8.93 -10.97
CA ASP A 297 -24.30 9.24 -12.29
C ASP A 297 -24.38 7.98 -13.17
N PRO A 298 -25.56 7.70 -13.80
CA PRO A 298 -25.77 6.50 -14.62
C PRO A 298 -24.75 6.36 -15.77
N THR A 299 -24.35 7.47 -16.40
CA THR A 299 -23.36 7.45 -17.50
C THR A 299 -22.00 7.01 -17.00
N GLY A 300 -21.50 7.65 -15.95
CA GLY A 300 -20.24 7.27 -15.32
C GLY A 300 -20.24 5.84 -14.81
N ARG A 301 -21.35 5.41 -14.18
CA ARG A 301 -21.55 4.03 -13.72
C ARG A 301 -21.46 3.04 -14.87
N ARG A 302 -22.15 3.30 -16.00
CA ARG A 302 -22.14 2.45 -17.21
C ARG A 302 -20.74 2.35 -17.81
N ILE A 303 -20.06 3.49 -17.99
CA ILE A 303 -18.70 3.54 -18.56
C ILE A 303 -17.73 2.71 -17.69
N VAL A 304 -17.71 2.96 -16.38
CA VAL A 304 -16.83 2.22 -15.46
C VAL A 304 -17.16 0.73 -15.51
N THR A 305 -18.45 0.34 -15.47
CA THR A 305 -18.85 -1.08 -15.51
C THR A 305 -18.37 -1.75 -16.79
N VAL A 306 -18.66 -1.18 -17.95
CA VAL A 306 -18.32 -1.78 -19.26
C VAL A 306 -16.81 -1.90 -19.42
N LEU A 307 -16.07 -0.83 -19.16
CA LEU A 307 -14.62 -0.85 -19.34
C LEU A 307 -13.91 -1.78 -18.36
N THR A 308 -14.42 -1.95 -17.14
CA THR A 308 -13.77 -2.80 -16.12
C THR A 308 -14.35 -4.21 -16.04
N ALA A 309 -15.35 -4.56 -16.87
CA ALA A 309 -16.07 -5.81 -16.85
C ALA A 309 -15.19 -7.08 -16.75
N PRO A 310 -14.07 -7.23 -17.49
CA PRO A 310 -13.26 -8.43 -17.40
C PRO A 310 -12.70 -8.69 -15.99
N LEU A 311 -12.23 -7.62 -15.31
CA LEU A 311 -11.73 -7.75 -13.95
C LEU A 311 -12.85 -7.73 -12.90
N LEU A 312 -13.98 -7.06 -13.16
CA LEU A 312 -15.17 -7.16 -12.31
C LEU A 312 -15.60 -8.61 -12.16
N ILE A 313 -15.78 -9.33 -13.29
CA ILE A 313 -16.16 -10.74 -13.30
C ILE A 313 -15.11 -11.58 -12.57
N ARG A 314 -13.84 -11.37 -12.90
CA ARG A 314 -12.72 -12.10 -12.29
C ARG A 314 -12.65 -11.93 -10.77
N TYR A 315 -13.06 -10.78 -10.25
CA TYR A 315 -13.06 -10.50 -8.81
C TYR A 315 -14.38 -10.81 -8.13
N GLY A 316 -15.35 -11.38 -8.86
CA GLY A 316 -16.65 -11.79 -8.32
C GLY A 316 -17.60 -10.63 -8.05
N TYR A 317 -17.44 -9.50 -8.75
CA TYR A 317 -18.39 -8.40 -8.68
C TYR A 317 -19.50 -8.55 -9.71
N PRO A 318 -20.76 -8.19 -9.38
CA PRO A 318 -21.86 -8.22 -10.33
C PRO A 318 -21.67 -7.16 -11.41
N ILE A 319 -21.96 -7.50 -12.67
CA ILE A 319 -21.91 -6.59 -13.83
C ILE A 319 -23.23 -5.88 -14.11
N ALA A 320 -24.24 -6.04 -13.25
CA ALA A 320 -25.51 -5.32 -13.41
C ALA A 320 -25.28 -3.81 -13.42
N ILE A 321 -25.80 -3.16 -14.47
CA ILE A 321 -25.68 -1.72 -14.77
C ILE A 321 -26.81 -0.96 -14.08
#